data_9973cf09e12f1da6d5df00f1adb47413
#
_entry.id   9973cf09e12f1da6d5df00f1adb47413
#
_cell.length_a   1.000
_cell.length_b   1.000
_cell.length_c   1.000
_cell.angle_alpha   90.00
_cell.angle_beta   90.00
_cell.angle_gamma   90.00
#
_symmetry.space_group_name_H-M   'P 1'
#
loop_
_entity.id
_entity.type
_entity.pdbx_description
1 polymer ?
#
loop_
_entity_poly.entity_id
_entity_poly.type
_entity_poly.pdbx_seq_one_letter_code
_entity_poly.pdbx_strand_id
1 'polypeptide(L)'
;MGSDAITPQFLILGVIWYIVFLFSTTCHEGAHALAAKLGGDTTAFSGGQVTLNPIPHIRREPFGLVVVPILSYFVAHWMIGWASAPYDPLWQQRYPRRAAWMALAGPAANFTLMILAGIAIRVGMSLGYFSMPESANFTRVTQAAAPGFGGFAGFAATFLSILFLLNLLLGTFNLLPVPPLDGNTGVTLLMSESAGMRFLHWSRTQGFGMIGLLIAWYAYDKIFGSIFRFALAALYPGSHWG
;
A
#
# COMPACT_ATOMS: atom_id res chain seq x y z
N MET A 1 -8.44 -30.56 -1.09
CA MET A 1 -8.20 -29.46 -2.03
C MET A 1 -9.41 -29.40 -2.94
N GLY A 2 -10.43 -28.62 -2.57
CA GLY A 2 -11.57 -28.33 -3.47
C GLY A 2 -11.04 -27.47 -4.60
N SER A 3 -11.39 -27.82 -5.84
CA SER A 3 -11.17 -26.96 -7.00
C SER A 3 -12.01 -25.69 -6.79
N ASP A 4 -11.39 -24.63 -6.32
CA ASP A 4 -12.03 -23.31 -6.33
C ASP A 4 -12.22 -22.95 -7.79
N ALA A 5 -13.41 -23.27 -8.31
CA ALA A 5 -13.75 -23.06 -9.70
C ALA A 5 -13.62 -21.57 -10.01
N ILE A 6 -12.96 -21.23 -11.11
CA ILE A 6 -12.88 -19.86 -11.61
C ILE A 6 -14.30 -19.42 -11.97
N THR A 7 -14.93 -18.71 -11.04
CA THR A 7 -16.31 -18.19 -11.23
C THR A 7 -16.26 -16.76 -11.80
N PRO A 8 -17.34 -16.28 -12.44
CA PRO A 8 -17.43 -14.88 -12.84
C PRO A 8 -17.21 -13.90 -11.67
N GLN A 9 -17.71 -14.25 -10.48
CA GLN A 9 -17.52 -13.44 -9.27
C GLN A 9 -16.05 -13.35 -8.85
N PHE A 10 -15.32 -14.47 -8.92
CA PHE A 10 -13.88 -14.51 -8.68
C PHE A 10 -13.13 -13.59 -9.64
N LEU A 11 -13.45 -13.65 -10.95
CA LEU A 11 -12.81 -12.80 -11.96
C LEU A 11 -13.12 -11.30 -11.74
N ILE A 12 -14.38 -10.97 -11.46
CA ILE A 12 -14.78 -9.58 -11.15
C ILE A 12 -14.03 -9.05 -9.93
N LEU A 13 -13.94 -9.85 -8.88
CA LEU A 13 -13.17 -9.48 -7.68
C LEU A 13 -11.69 -9.29 -8.00
N GLY A 14 -11.09 -10.12 -8.84
CA GLY A 14 -9.72 -9.98 -9.31
C GLY A 14 -9.48 -8.67 -10.07
N VAL A 15 -10.43 -8.27 -10.92
CA VAL A 15 -10.36 -6.97 -11.61
C VAL A 15 -10.39 -5.81 -10.61
N ILE A 16 -11.28 -5.86 -9.60
CA ILE A 16 -11.34 -4.83 -8.55
C ILE A 16 -10.01 -4.77 -7.78
N TRP A 17 -9.48 -5.93 -7.37
CA TRP A 17 -8.18 -6.02 -6.71
C TRP A 17 -7.07 -5.41 -7.55
N TYR A 18 -7.01 -5.74 -8.84
CA TYR A 18 -5.96 -5.25 -9.72
C TYR A 18 -6.02 -3.73 -9.91
N ILE A 19 -7.22 -3.17 -10.11
CA ILE A 19 -7.41 -1.72 -10.23
C ILE A 19 -6.94 -1.02 -8.95
N VAL A 20 -7.38 -1.50 -7.78
CA VAL A 20 -7.00 -0.90 -6.50
C VAL A 20 -5.50 -1.05 -6.23
N PHE A 21 -4.93 -2.24 -6.48
CA PHE A 21 -3.50 -2.50 -6.29
C PHE A 21 -2.66 -1.57 -7.19
N LEU A 22 -2.97 -1.53 -8.48
CA LEU A 22 -2.22 -0.74 -9.45
C LEU A 22 -2.33 0.76 -9.15
N PHE A 23 -3.52 1.24 -8.78
CA PHE A 23 -3.73 2.64 -8.39
C PHE A 23 -2.96 2.99 -7.12
N SER A 24 -3.04 2.15 -6.08
CA SER A 24 -2.38 2.38 -4.79
C SER A 24 -0.85 2.41 -4.93
N THR A 25 -0.28 1.45 -5.67
CA THR A 25 1.16 1.41 -5.92
C THR A 25 1.63 2.55 -6.82
N THR A 26 0.85 2.93 -7.84
CA THR A 26 1.16 4.09 -8.68
C THR A 26 1.18 5.40 -7.88
N CYS A 27 0.21 5.61 -6.97
CA CYS A 27 0.19 6.77 -6.08
C CYS A 27 1.41 6.78 -5.14
N HIS A 28 1.76 5.63 -4.59
CA HIS A 28 2.92 5.45 -3.73
C HIS A 28 4.22 5.83 -4.44
N GLU A 29 4.49 5.23 -5.61
CA GLU A 29 5.71 5.52 -6.39
C GLU A 29 5.71 6.94 -6.95
N GLY A 30 4.56 7.44 -7.38
CA GLY A 30 4.41 8.83 -7.84
C GLY A 30 4.73 9.84 -6.74
N ALA A 31 4.38 9.52 -5.48
CA ALA A 31 4.70 10.35 -4.32
C ALA A 31 6.21 10.36 -4.01
N HIS A 32 6.89 9.21 -4.07
CA HIS A 32 8.34 9.14 -3.99
C HIS A 32 9.01 9.97 -5.07
N ALA A 33 8.58 9.78 -6.33
CA ALA A 33 9.13 10.50 -7.48
C ALA A 33 8.93 12.01 -7.36
N LEU A 34 7.76 12.46 -6.90
CA LEU A 34 7.47 13.87 -6.65
C LEU A 34 8.34 14.44 -5.52
N ALA A 35 8.46 13.73 -4.41
CA ALA A 35 9.27 14.15 -3.28
C ALA A 35 10.77 14.20 -3.64
N ALA A 36 11.27 13.24 -4.41
CA ALA A 36 12.64 13.25 -4.96
C ALA A 36 12.88 14.51 -5.81
N LYS A 37 11.97 14.80 -6.77
CA LYS A 37 12.03 15.98 -7.63
C LYS A 37 12.06 17.28 -6.82
N LEU A 38 11.15 17.42 -5.84
CA LEU A 38 11.11 18.58 -4.95
C LEU A 38 12.37 18.67 -4.07
N GLY A 39 12.95 17.53 -3.72
CA GLY A 39 14.21 17.40 -2.99
C GLY A 39 15.46 17.70 -3.81
N GLY A 40 15.33 17.87 -5.15
CA GLY A 40 16.42 18.17 -6.06
C GLY A 40 17.00 16.96 -6.81
N ASP A 41 16.38 15.78 -6.70
CA ASP A 41 16.69 14.63 -7.55
C ASP A 41 15.66 14.50 -8.69
N THR A 42 16.12 14.64 -9.92
CA THR A 42 15.27 14.57 -11.11
C THR A 42 15.27 13.20 -11.79
N THR A 43 15.88 12.17 -11.18
CA THR A 43 16.04 10.84 -11.79
C THR A 43 14.69 10.21 -12.15
N ALA A 44 13.76 10.12 -11.19
CA ALA A 44 12.42 9.58 -11.43
C ALA A 44 11.57 10.49 -12.35
N PHE A 45 11.75 11.82 -12.27
CA PHE A 45 11.08 12.77 -13.15
C PHE A 45 11.50 12.58 -14.61
N SER A 46 12.81 12.44 -14.88
CA SER A 46 13.33 12.17 -16.21
C SER A 46 12.85 10.83 -16.77
N GLY A 47 12.57 9.85 -15.91
CA GLY A 47 11.93 8.58 -16.25
C GLY A 47 10.40 8.65 -16.43
N GLY A 48 9.79 9.86 -16.31
CA GLY A 48 8.35 10.06 -16.44
C GLY A 48 7.51 9.51 -15.29
N GLN A 49 8.10 9.25 -14.11
CA GLN A 49 7.41 8.60 -12.98
C GLN A 49 6.73 9.60 -12.00
N VAL A 50 6.87 10.91 -12.21
CA VAL A 50 6.08 11.92 -11.47
C VAL A 50 4.70 12.02 -12.11
N THR A 51 3.90 10.96 -11.98
CA THR A 51 2.59 10.83 -12.60
C THR A 51 1.72 9.80 -11.89
N LEU A 52 0.40 9.96 -11.99
CA LEU A 52 -0.59 8.95 -11.61
C LEU A 52 -0.97 8.02 -12.78
N ASN A 53 -0.37 8.20 -13.95
CA ASN A 53 -0.50 7.25 -15.04
C ASN A 53 0.32 5.99 -14.69
N PRO A 54 -0.27 4.78 -14.65
CA PRO A 54 0.45 3.57 -14.29
C PRO A 54 1.47 3.11 -15.35
N ILE A 55 1.35 3.55 -16.60
CA ILE A 55 2.15 3.02 -17.71
C ILE A 55 3.67 3.19 -17.50
N PRO A 56 4.20 4.35 -17.09
CA PRO A 56 5.64 4.48 -16.82
C PRO A 56 6.13 3.56 -15.69
N HIS A 57 5.30 3.35 -14.66
CA HIS A 57 5.61 2.45 -13.53
C HIS A 57 5.59 0.98 -13.97
N ILE A 58 4.58 0.56 -14.75
CA ILE A 58 4.50 -0.79 -15.33
C ILE A 58 5.70 -1.08 -16.25
N ARG A 59 6.10 -0.13 -17.10
CA ARG A 59 7.25 -0.30 -17.98
C ARG A 59 8.54 -0.54 -17.22
N ARG A 60 8.66 0.05 -16.04
CA ARG A 60 9.81 -0.13 -15.18
C ARG A 60 9.77 -1.45 -14.42
N GLU A 61 8.62 -1.82 -13.87
CA GLU A 61 8.44 -2.99 -13.00
C GLU A 61 7.30 -3.90 -13.51
N PRO A 62 7.42 -4.46 -14.72
CA PRO A 62 6.32 -5.25 -15.31
C PRO A 62 6.04 -6.52 -14.52
N PHE A 63 7.05 -7.14 -13.93
CA PHE A 63 6.86 -8.32 -13.09
C PHE A 63 6.13 -7.99 -11.79
N GLY A 64 6.56 -6.93 -11.08
CA GLY A 64 6.00 -6.52 -9.81
C GLY A 64 4.59 -5.91 -9.91
N LEU A 65 4.26 -5.30 -11.05
CA LEU A 65 2.97 -4.62 -11.23
C LEU A 65 1.95 -5.39 -12.09
N VAL A 66 2.40 -6.43 -12.84
CA VAL A 66 1.49 -7.19 -13.72
C VAL A 66 1.58 -8.69 -13.41
N VAL A 67 2.75 -9.31 -13.60
CA VAL A 67 2.86 -10.76 -13.57
C VAL A 67 2.58 -11.32 -12.18
N VAL A 68 3.30 -10.84 -11.18
CA VAL A 68 3.19 -11.35 -9.81
C VAL A 68 1.84 -11.05 -9.17
N PRO A 69 1.24 -9.84 -9.29
CA PRO A 69 -0.10 -9.59 -8.76
C PRO A 69 -1.17 -10.51 -9.36
N ILE A 70 -1.13 -10.72 -10.67
CA ILE A 70 -2.10 -11.62 -11.32
C ILE A 70 -1.91 -13.05 -10.84
N LEU A 71 -0.67 -13.58 -10.84
CA LEU A 71 -0.40 -14.94 -10.38
C LEU A 71 -0.75 -15.13 -8.89
N SER A 72 -0.38 -14.18 -8.03
CA SER A 72 -0.68 -14.27 -6.59
C SER A 72 -2.18 -14.24 -6.32
N TYR A 73 -2.96 -13.52 -7.12
CA TYR A 73 -4.42 -13.55 -7.00
C TYR A 73 -5.00 -14.95 -7.25
N PHE A 74 -4.54 -15.62 -8.30
CA PHE A 74 -5.00 -16.99 -8.59
C PHE A 74 -4.55 -18.04 -7.56
N VAL A 75 -3.42 -17.81 -6.87
CA VAL A 75 -2.86 -18.76 -5.89
C VAL A 75 -3.35 -18.46 -4.47
N ALA A 76 -3.38 -17.19 -4.08
CA ALA A 76 -3.61 -16.77 -2.70
C ALA A 76 -4.90 -15.94 -2.51
N HIS A 77 -5.65 -15.67 -3.57
CA HIS A 77 -6.89 -14.86 -3.58
C HIS A 77 -6.70 -13.40 -3.12
N TRP A 78 -5.47 -12.92 -3.20
CA TRP A 78 -5.11 -11.52 -2.97
C TRP A 78 -3.88 -11.14 -3.79
N MET A 79 -3.59 -9.84 -3.95
CA MET A 79 -2.51 -9.39 -4.80
C MET A 79 -1.29 -8.98 -4.00
N ILE A 80 -0.15 -9.58 -4.38
CA ILE A 80 1.19 -9.22 -3.93
C ILE A 80 1.92 -8.63 -5.12
N GLY A 81 2.73 -7.61 -4.89
CA GLY A 81 3.57 -7.04 -5.93
C GLY A 81 4.49 -5.97 -5.35
N TRP A 82 5.27 -5.37 -6.22
CA TRP A 82 6.19 -4.30 -5.86
C TRP A 82 6.35 -3.34 -7.04
N ALA A 83 6.79 -2.13 -6.70
CA ALA A 83 7.26 -1.14 -7.66
C ALA A 83 8.48 -0.41 -7.08
N SER A 84 9.10 0.45 -7.85
CA SER A 84 10.21 1.28 -7.39
C SER A 84 10.29 2.58 -8.16
N ALA A 85 10.49 3.69 -7.44
CA ALA A 85 10.89 4.97 -8.02
C ALA A 85 12.43 5.09 -7.98
N PRO A 86 13.13 5.29 -9.11
CA PRO A 86 14.57 5.43 -9.11
C PRO A 86 14.97 6.77 -8.48
N TYR A 87 16.10 6.76 -7.80
CA TYR A 87 16.73 7.96 -7.29
C TYR A 87 18.26 7.87 -7.45
N ASP A 88 18.94 9.02 -7.41
CA ASP A 88 20.40 9.07 -7.47
C ASP A 88 21.01 8.75 -6.10
N PRO A 89 21.80 7.65 -5.97
CA PRO A 89 22.49 7.33 -4.70
C PRO A 89 23.44 8.42 -4.21
N LEU A 90 24.06 9.20 -5.10
CA LEU A 90 24.93 10.31 -4.73
C LEU A 90 24.11 11.47 -4.14
N TRP A 91 22.94 11.74 -4.71
CA TRP A 91 22.00 12.70 -4.11
C TRP A 91 21.57 12.27 -2.71
N GLN A 92 21.24 10.98 -2.49
CA GLN A 92 20.91 10.46 -1.17
C GLN A 92 22.04 10.66 -0.15
N GLN A 93 23.30 10.40 -0.57
CA GLN A 93 24.48 10.61 0.29
C GLN A 93 24.68 12.09 0.64
N ARG A 94 24.44 12.98 -0.34
CA ARG A 94 24.60 14.42 -0.16
C ARG A 94 23.48 15.07 0.65
N TYR A 95 22.25 14.51 0.55
CA TYR A 95 21.05 15.07 1.17
C TYR A 95 20.24 13.99 1.92
N PRO A 96 20.82 13.33 2.95
CA PRO A 96 20.22 12.17 3.61
C PRO A 96 18.84 12.47 4.20
N ARG A 97 18.62 13.67 4.76
CA ARG A 97 17.30 14.06 5.28
C ARG A 97 16.24 14.21 4.19
N ARG A 98 16.62 14.75 3.01
CA ARG A 98 15.67 14.85 1.88
C ARG A 98 15.31 13.46 1.37
N ALA A 99 16.28 12.56 1.30
CA ALA A 99 16.05 11.17 0.93
C ALA A 99 15.14 10.43 1.93
N ALA A 100 15.27 10.71 3.21
CA ALA A 100 14.38 10.15 4.23
C ALA A 100 12.94 10.69 4.11
N TRP A 101 12.74 11.98 3.82
CA TRP A 101 11.41 12.53 3.51
C TRP A 101 10.83 11.94 2.22
N MET A 102 11.67 11.77 1.19
CA MET A 102 11.27 11.07 -0.03
C MET A 102 10.76 9.66 0.30
N ALA A 103 11.49 8.90 1.12
CA ALA A 103 11.10 7.55 1.50
C ALA A 103 9.76 7.51 2.27
N LEU A 104 9.44 8.51 3.08
CA LEU A 104 8.17 8.58 3.80
C LEU A 104 6.99 9.04 2.92
N ALA A 105 7.25 9.60 1.74
CA ALA A 105 6.20 10.12 0.86
C ALA A 105 5.29 9.01 0.32
N GLY A 106 5.83 7.82 0.01
CA GLY A 106 5.04 6.66 -0.43
C GLY A 106 4.04 6.19 0.62
N PRO A 107 4.49 5.82 1.83
CA PRO A 107 3.59 5.51 2.94
C PRO A 107 2.57 6.60 3.23
N ALA A 108 2.96 7.88 3.17
CA ALA A 108 2.03 9.00 3.36
C ALA A 108 0.94 9.04 2.28
N ALA A 109 1.26 8.74 1.03
CA ALA A 109 0.26 8.61 -0.04
C ALA A 109 -0.72 7.46 0.24
N ASN A 110 -0.23 6.30 0.71
CA ASN A 110 -1.11 5.20 1.09
C ASN A 110 -2.04 5.59 2.26
N PHE A 111 -1.55 6.21 3.33
CA PHE A 111 -2.42 6.68 4.41
C PHE A 111 -3.44 7.71 3.92
N THR A 112 -3.07 8.57 2.98
CA THR A 112 -4.01 9.51 2.36
C THR A 112 -5.14 8.78 1.64
N LEU A 113 -4.82 7.75 0.83
CA LEU A 113 -5.82 6.93 0.14
C LEU A 113 -6.71 6.16 1.12
N MET A 114 -6.12 5.59 2.19
CA MET A 114 -6.87 4.93 3.27
C MET A 114 -7.87 5.89 3.92
N ILE A 115 -7.44 7.10 4.28
CA ILE A 115 -8.29 8.12 4.91
C ILE A 115 -9.42 8.53 3.96
N LEU A 116 -9.11 8.77 2.68
CA LEU A 116 -10.11 9.12 1.68
C LEU A 116 -11.14 8.00 1.49
N ALA A 117 -10.71 6.73 1.46
CA ALA A 117 -11.61 5.58 1.42
C ALA A 117 -12.50 5.52 2.68
N GLY A 118 -11.91 5.74 3.88
CA GLY A 118 -12.66 5.80 5.14
C GLY A 118 -13.70 6.91 5.16
N ILE A 119 -13.37 8.11 4.68
CA ILE A 119 -14.32 9.22 4.54
C ILE A 119 -15.45 8.84 3.57
N ALA A 120 -15.11 8.26 2.41
CA ALA A 120 -16.10 7.83 1.43
C ALA A 120 -17.06 6.77 2.02
N ILE A 121 -16.54 5.81 2.79
CA ILE A 121 -17.36 4.82 3.51
C ILE A 121 -18.30 5.53 4.48
N ARG A 122 -17.81 6.44 5.32
CA ARG A 122 -18.63 7.17 6.30
C ARG A 122 -19.71 8.02 5.65
N VAL A 123 -19.37 8.73 4.58
CA VAL A 123 -20.33 9.51 3.79
C VAL A 123 -21.38 8.58 3.16
N GLY A 124 -20.97 7.47 2.56
CA GLY A 124 -21.90 6.50 1.99
C GLY A 124 -22.84 5.88 3.03
N MET A 125 -22.37 5.66 4.27
CA MET A 125 -23.22 5.23 5.39
C MET A 125 -24.24 6.31 5.79
N SER A 126 -23.83 7.57 5.89
CA SER A 126 -24.74 8.67 6.24
C SER A 126 -25.82 8.90 5.19
N LEU A 127 -25.52 8.56 3.92
CA LEU A 127 -26.46 8.58 2.80
C LEU A 127 -27.31 7.30 2.65
N GLY A 128 -27.09 6.29 3.50
CA GLY A 128 -27.85 5.04 3.48
C GLY A 128 -27.40 4.03 2.41
N TYR A 129 -26.31 4.25 1.70
CA TYR A 129 -25.78 3.32 0.69
C TYR A 129 -24.99 2.16 1.31
N PHE A 130 -24.29 2.41 2.41
CA PHE A 130 -23.42 1.42 3.08
C PHE A 130 -23.86 1.16 4.51
N SER A 131 -23.48 -0.01 5.02
CA SER A 131 -23.61 -0.40 6.42
C SER A 131 -22.35 -1.08 6.93
N MET A 132 -22.22 -1.11 8.25
CA MET A 132 -21.16 -1.86 8.92
C MET A 132 -21.41 -3.35 8.72
N PRO A 133 -20.41 -4.17 8.34
CA PRO A 133 -20.55 -5.62 8.23
C PRO A 133 -20.48 -6.28 9.61
N GLU A 134 -21.03 -7.47 9.77
CA GLU A 134 -20.89 -8.26 10.98
C GLU A 134 -19.44 -8.72 11.23
N SER A 135 -18.70 -8.97 10.17
CA SER A 135 -17.29 -9.32 10.21
C SER A 135 -16.52 -8.59 9.09
N ALA A 136 -15.36 -8.02 9.43
CA ALA A 136 -14.53 -7.31 8.47
C ALA A 136 -13.38 -8.17 7.97
N ASN A 137 -13.07 -8.02 6.67
CA ASN A 137 -11.91 -8.63 6.01
C ASN A 137 -11.45 -7.74 4.83
N PHE A 138 -10.45 -8.18 4.05
CA PHE A 138 -9.88 -7.39 2.95
C PHE A 138 -10.90 -6.91 1.91
N THR A 139 -11.97 -7.66 1.68
CA THR A 139 -12.98 -7.33 0.65
C THR A 139 -14.28 -6.78 1.26
N ARG A 140 -14.37 -6.74 2.60
CA ARG A 140 -15.59 -6.36 3.31
C ARG A 140 -15.26 -5.57 4.58
N VAL A 141 -14.77 -4.35 4.42
CA VAL A 141 -14.67 -3.34 5.49
C VAL A 141 -16.01 -2.62 5.64
N THR A 142 -16.77 -2.47 4.55
CA THR A 142 -18.15 -2.00 4.51
C THR A 142 -18.96 -2.89 3.56
N GLN A 143 -20.28 -2.81 3.61
CA GLN A 143 -21.18 -3.54 2.71
C GLN A 143 -22.34 -2.66 2.25
N ALA A 144 -23.02 -3.04 1.18
CA ALA A 144 -24.24 -2.36 0.75
C ALA A 144 -25.33 -2.47 1.84
N ALA A 145 -26.04 -1.36 2.12
CA ALA A 145 -27.03 -1.29 3.21
C ALA A 145 -28.30 -2.11 2.94
N ALA A 146 -28.66 -2.32 1.67
CA ALA A 146 -29.81 -3.12 1.30
C ALA A 146 -29.54 -3.96 0.04
N PRO A 147 -30.15 -5.16 -0.08
CA PRO A 147 -30.04 -6.00 -1.29
C PRO A 147 -30.52 -5.31 -2.58
N GLY A 148 -31.44 -4.36 -2.48
CA GLY A 148 -31.98 -3.60 -3.62
C GLY A 148 -31.04 -2.54 -4.21
N PHE A 149 -29.96 -2.16 -3.50
CA PHE A 149 -28.86 -1.35 -4.05
C PHE A 149 -27.85 -2.20 -4.85
N GLY A 150 -28.23 -3.42 -5.22
CA GLY A 150 -27.40 -4.40 -5.91
C GLY A 150 -26.64 -3.84 -7.12
N GLY A 151 -25.49 -4.39 -7.40
CA GLY A 151 -24.60 -3.99 -8.49
C GLY A 151 -23.67 -2.85 -8.08
N PHE A 152 -24.06 -1.59 -8.21
CA PHE A 152 -23.15 -0.45 -8.00
C PHE A 152 -22.74 -0.27 -6.52
N ALA A 153 -23.68 -0.32 -5.57
CA ALA A 153 -23.36 -0.15 -4.16
C ALA A 153 -22.51 -1.30 -3.62
N GLY A 154 -22.79 -2.54 -4.04
CA GLY A 154 -21.95 -3.69 -3.71
C GLY A 154 -20.54 -3.59 -4.30
N PHE A 155 -20.43 -3.18 -5.57
CA PHE A 155 -19.14 -2.91 -6.20
C PHE A 155 -18.37 -1.82 -5.46
N ALA A 156 -19.00 -0.68 -5.19
CA ALA A 156 -18.37 0.44 -4.49
C ALA A 156 -17.94 0.06 -3.05
N ALA A 157 -18.76 -0.71 -2.32
CA ALA A 157 -18.42 -1.21 -0.99
C ALA A 157 -17.18 -2.11 -1.03
N THR A 158 -17.11 -3.05 -1.98
CA THR A 158 -15.94 -3.92 -2.16
C THR A 158 -14.70 -3.13 -2.57
N PHE A 159 -14.83 -2.22 -3.54
CA PHE A 159 -13.73 -1.35 -3.98
C PHE A 159 -13.16 -0.51 -2.83
N LEU A 160 -14.02 0.17 -2.07
CA LEU A 160 -13.61 1.00 -0.94
C LEU A 160 -13.03 0.16 0.20
N SER A 161 -13.54 -1.06 0.42
CA SER A 161 -13.00 -1.98 1.42
C SER A 161 -11.57 -2.39 1.09
N ILE A 162 -11.31 -2.80 -0.16
CA ILE A 162 -9.97 -3.16 -0.62
C ILE A 162 -9.05 -1.93 -0.60
N LEU A 163 -9.54 -0.77 -1.07
CA LEU A 163 -8.76 0.48 -1.08
C LEU A 163 -8.34 0.88 0.35
N PHE A 164 -9.26 0.82 1.31
CA PHE A 164 -8.99 1.12 2.72
C PHE A 164 -7.93 0.18 3.29
N LEU A 165 -8.18 -1.13 3.20
CA LEU A 165 -7.35 -2.10 3.89
C LEU A 165 -6.00 -2.34 3.21
N LEU A 166 -5.94 -2.36 1.88
CA LEU A 166 -4.69 -2.48 1.14
C LEU A 166 -3.77 -1.28 1.43
N ASN A 167 -4.32 -0.06 1.47
CA ASN A 167 -3.51 1.12 1.76
C ASN A 167 -3.11 1.23 3.23
N LEU A 168 -3.91 0.74 4.17
CA LEU A 168 -3.50 0.55 5.56
C LEU A 168 -2.30 -0.41 5.63
N LEU A 169 -2.39 -1.56 4.95
CA LEU A 169 -1.32 -2.55 4.91
C LEU A 169 -0.05 -1.98 4.27
N LEU A 170 -0.15 -1.43 3.07
CA LEU A 170 1.00 -0.88 2.34
C LEU A 170 1.68 0.26 3.14
N GLY A 171 0.89 1.18 3.69
CA GLY A 171 1.40 2.30 4.47
C GLY A 171 2.14 1.84 5.73
N THR A 172 1.53 0.95 6.52
CA THR A 172 2.13 0.48 7.78
C THR A 172 3.27 -0.51 7.56
N PHE A 173 3.19 -1.39 6.56
CA PHE A 173 4.26 -2.34 6.24
C PHE A 173 5.52 -1.62 5.75
N ASN A 174 5.36 -0.64 4.84
CA ASN A 174 6.50 0.12 4.33
C ASN A 174 7.17 1.02 5.39
N LEU A 175 6.54 1.29 6.53
CA LEU A 175 7.19 2.00 7.65
C LEU A 175 8.13 1.13 8.49
N LEU A 176 8.17 -0.19 8.28
CA LEU A 176 9.12 -1.05 9.01
C LEU A 176 10.56 -0.67 8.65
N PRO A 177 11.46 -0.55 9.65
CA PRO A 177 12.84 -0.11 9.43
C PRO A 177 13.75 -1.22 8.89
N VAL A 178 13.27 -1.96 7.89
CA VAL A 178 13.92 -3.13 7.30
C VAL A 178 14.09 -2.93 5.79
N PRO A 179 15.30 -3.09 5.21
CA PRO A 179 15.45 -3.03 3.76
C PRO A 179 14.69 -4.19 3.09
N PRO A 180 14.09 -3.99 1.92
CA PRO A 180 14.12 -2.79 1.07
C PRO A 180 13.00 -1.77 1.35
N LEU A 181 12.28 -1.86 2.48
CA LEU A 181 11.13 -1.03 2.81
C LEU A 181 11.53 0.43 3.06
N ASP A 182 10.60 1.36 2.83
CA ASP A 182 10.82 2.81 2.96
C ASP A 182 11.21 3.23 4.37
N GLY A 183 10.65 2.57 5.38
CA GLY A 183 10.96 2.81 6.79
C GLY A 183 12.44 2.64 7.12
N ASN A 184 13.18 1.80 6.36
CA ASN A 184 14.63 1.69 6.52
C ASN A 184 15.35 3.01 6.22
N THR A 185 14.89 3.77 5.23
CA THR A 185 15.45 5.11 4.94
C THR A 185 14.77 6.16 5.82
N GLY A 186 13.46 6.07 6.01
CA GLY A 186 12.65 7.00 6.80
C GLY A 186 13.10 7.13 8.26
N VAL A 187 13.48 6.03 8.90
CA VAL A 187 13.93 6.03 10.32
C VAL A 187 15.18 6.88 10.53
N THR A 188 15.96 7.15 9.50
CA THR A 188 17.16 8.01 9.60
C THR A 188 16.85 9.46 9.95
N LEU A 189 15.58 9.92 9.82
CA LEU A 189 15.16 11.23 10.32
C LEU A 189 15.32 11.36 11.85
N LEU A 190 15.26 10.25 12.58
CA LEU A 190 15.44 10.19 14.03
C LEU A 190 16.93 10.16 14.46
N MET A 191 17.86 10.15 13.50
CA MET A 191 19.29 10.01 13.69
C MET A 191 20.02 11.30 13.26
N SER A 192 21.26 11.44 13.73
CA SER A 192 22.17 12.42 13.09
C SER A 192 22.51 11.94 11.67
N GLU A 193 22.83 12.86 10.77
CA GLU A 193 23.11 12.52 9.35
C GLU A 193 24.21 11.46 9.22
N SER A 194 25.29 11.60 10.01
CA SER A 194 26.38 10.64 10.03
C SER A 194 25.96 9.25 10.57
N ALA A 195 25.11 9.20 11.60
CA ALA A 195 24.59 7.94 12.14
C ALA A 195 23.63 7.29 11.15
N GLY A 196 22.74 8.07 10.53
CA GLY A 196 21.81 7.59 9.50
C GLY A 196 22.55 7.00 8.30
N MET A 197 23.59 7.66 7.80
CA MET A 197 24.39 7.14 6.69
C MET A 197 25.12 5.84 7.04
N ARG A 198 25.69 5.72 8.26
CA ARG A 198 26.27 4.45 8.72
C ARG A 198 25.24 3.33 8.83
N PHE A 199 24.05 3.66 9.34
CA PHE A 199 22.94 2.71 9.44
C PHE A 199 22.51 2.22 8.03
N LEU A 200 22.30 3.11 7.06
CA LEU A 200 21.94 2.74 5.70
C LEU A 200 23.01 1.91 5.01
N HIS A 201 24.28 2.26 5.20
CA HIS A 201 25.38 1.46 4.67
C HIS A 201 25.38 0.06 5.28
N TRP A 202 25.30 -0.04 6.61
CA TRP A 202 25.24 -1.32 7.31
C TRP A 202 24.04 -2.17 6.87
N SER A 203 22.83 -1.61 6.87
CA SER A 203 21.61 -2.35 6.53
C SER A 203 21.59 -2.90 5.10
N ARG A 204 22.29 -2.24 4.17
CA ARG A 204 22.37 -2.65 2.76
C ARG A 204 23.51 -3.65 2.49
N THR A 205 24.62 -3.54 3.20
CA THR A 205 25.80 -4.39 2.96
C THR A 205 25.69 -5.77 3.58
N GLN A 206 24.88 -5.96 4.61
CA GLN A 206 24.75 -7.25 5.33
C GLN A 206 23.88 -8.29 4.62
N GLY A 207 23.40 -8.03 3.41
CA GLY A 207 22.56 -8.99 2.66
C GLY A 207 21.18 -9.24 3.28
N PHE A 208 20.76 -8.43 4.22
CA PHE A 208 19.47 -8.57 4.92
C PHE A 208 18.23 -8.34 4.03
N GLY A 209 18.37 -7.89 2.77
CA GLY A 209 17.25 -7.48 1.94
C GLY A 209 16.13 -8.53 1.87
N MET A 210 16.42 -9.71 1.35
CA MET A 210 15.40 -10.77 1.20
C MET A 210 15.03 -11.43 2.54
N ILE A 211 16.05 -11.80 3.33
CA ILE A 211 15.83 -12.46 4.64
C ILE A 211 15.14 -11.50 5.60
N GLY A 212 15.59 -10.23 5.64
CA GLY A 212 14.98 -9.20 6.46
C GLY A 212 13.51 -8.96 6.07
N LEU A 213 13.19 -8.97 4.77
CA LEU A 213 11.83 -8.84 4.28
C LEU A 213 10.94 -10.01 4.73
N LEU A 214 11.42 -11.24 4.67
CA LEU A 214 10.68 -12.42 5.14
C LEU A 214 10.44 -12.38 6.66
N ILE A 215 11.43 -11.98 7.44
CA ILE A 215 11.29 -11.81 8.89
C ILE A 215 10.31 -10.66 9.19
N ALA A 216 10.42 -9.55 8.48
CA ALA A 216 9.51 -8.42 8.63
C ALA A 216 8.07 -8.83 8.31
N TRP A 217 7.85 -9.59 7.24
CA TRP A 217 6.53 -10.10 6.88
C TRP A 217 5.95 -11.01 7.97
N TYR A 218 6.73 -11.98 8.45
CA TYR A 218 6.31 -12.88 9.52
C TYR A 218 5.99 -12.15 10.83
N ALA A 219 6.82 -11.19 11.22
CA ALA A 219 6.60 -10.39 12.42
C ALA A 219 5.39 -9.46 12.26
N TYR A 220 5.24 -8.86 11.07
CA TYR A 220 4.15 -7.95 10.76
C TYR A 220 2.78 -8.65 10.75
N ASP A 221 2.69 -9.89 10.29
CA ASP A 221 1.48 -10.72 10.35
C ASP A 221 0.91 -10.80 11.77
N LYS A 222 1.77 -10.86 12.79
CA LYS A 222 1.36 -10.92 14.21
C LYS A 222 0.75 -9.62 14.73
N ILE A 223 1.13 -8.47 14.17
CA ILE A 223 0.70 -7.15 14.64
C ILE A 223 -0.38 -6.54 13.75
N PHE A 224 -0.47 -6.94 12.48
CA PHE A 224 -1.41 -6.35 11.53
C PHE A 224 -2.87 -6.46 11.98
N GLY A 225 -3.26 -7.57 12.57
CA GLY A 225 -4.61 -7.75 13.13
C GLY A 225 -4.96 -6.67 14.17
N SER A 226 -4.01 -6.25 15.00
CA SER A 226 -4.23 -5.17 15.98
C SER A 226 -4.31 -3.80 15.31
N ILE A 227 -3.47 -3.54 14.30
CA ILE A 227 -3.50 -2.31 13.49
C ILE A 227 -4.86 -2.21 12.76
N PHE A 228 -5.34 -3.31 12.20
CA PHE A 228 -6.62 -3.37 11.51
C PHE A 228 -7.79 -3.12 12.45
N ARG A 229 -7.84 -3.77 13.63
CA ARG A 229 -8.87 -3.51 14.64
C ARG A 229 -8.89 -2.05 15.09
N PHE A 230 -7.71 -1.44 15.29
CA PHE A 230 -7.61 -0.02 15.62
C PHE A 230 -8.20 0.86 14.50
N ALA A 231 -7.86 0.56 13.23
CA ALA A 231 -8.39 1.29 12.09
C ALA A 231 -9.91 1.13 11.94
N LEU A 232 -10.45 -0.08 12.22
CA LEU A 232 -11.90 -0.32 12.24
C LEU A 232 -12.60 0.42 13.40
N ALA A 233 -12.00 0.46 14.58
CA ALA A 233 -12.54 1.22 15.71
C ALA A 233 -12.58 2.73 15.42
N ALA A 234 -11.59 3.26 14.70
CA ALA A 234 -11.59 4.64 14.23
C ALA A 234 -12.66 4.87 13.14
N LEU A 235 -12.86 3.90 12.23
CA LEU A 235 -13.87 3.97 11.17
C LEU A 235 -15.29 3.83 11.74
N TYR A 236 -15.50 3.01 12.76
CA TYR A 236 -16.79 2.67 13.39
C TYR A 236 -16.73 2.93 14.92
N PRO A 237 -16.75 4.20 15.37
CA PRO A 237 -16.71 4.51 16.79
C PRO A 237 -17.85 3.83 17.57
N GLY A 238 -17.53 3.20 18.69
CA GLY A 238 -18.48 2.48 19.54
C GLY A 238 -18.72 1.02 19.14
N SER A 239 -18.12 0.51 18.09
CA SER A 239 -18.15 -0.91 17.72
C SER A 239 -17.01 -1.69 18.42
N HIS A 240 -17.28 -2.95 18.74
CA HIS A 240 -16.27 -3.88 19.29
C HIS A 240 -15.90 -4.92 18.22
N TRP A 241 -14.65 -4.89 17.80
CA TRP A 241 -14.09 -5.85 16.84
C TRP A 241 -13.25 -6.88 17.59
N GLY A 242 -13.83 -8.09 17.76
CA GLY A 242 -13.17 -9.24 18.40
C GLY A 242 -12.13 -9.93 17.52
#